data_507bc912749a1f7c1df820057fa3bbe3
#
_entry.id   507bc912749a1f7c1df820057fa3bbe3
#
_cell.length_a   1.000
_cell.length_b   1.000
_cell.length_c   1.000
_cell.angle_alpha   90.00
_cell.angle_beta   90.00
_cell.angle_gamma   90.00
#
_symmetry.space_group_name_H-M   'P 1'
#
loop_
_entity.id
_entity.type
_entity.pdbx_description
1 polymer ?
#
loop_
_entity_poly.entity_id
_entity_poly.type
_entity_poly.pdbx_seq_one_letter_code
_entity_poly.pdbx_strand_id
1 'polypeptide(L)'
;MATYVNDLRLKEITTGDEAGTWGTSTNTNLELIGEAFSFGTEGITTNADTHTTTIADGSTDPGRSLYLKYTGTLDSACTITIGPNTVSKLWFIENGTTGSQNIIISQGSGANITIPAGDVKVVYSDGAGSGAAVVDAFASLSVVDLKVQDDLTVTDDMTVGGTLGVTGVVTANAGVVVDTMTLDGSTLAATGDFILDSEGDIILDANGADFLFKDAGTLFFSATNSSGDTILANAVQDKDIFIRGNDGG
;
A
#
# COMPACT_ATOMS: atom_id res chain seq x y z
N MET A 1 35.69 -30.61 -17.02
CA MET A 1 34.68 -29.56 -17.32
C MET A 1 34.56 -28.72 -16.06
N ALA A 2 34.64 -27.41 -16.16
CA ALA A 2 34.48 -26.57 -14.97
C ALA A 2 33.10 -26.79 -14.34
N THR A 3 33.02 -26.94 -13.03
CA THR A 3 31.80 -27.05 -12.26
C THR A 3 31.48 -25.70 -11.63
N TYR A 4 30.21 -25.30 -11.67
CA TYR A 4 29.72 -24.06 -11.08
C TYR A 4 28.70 -24.40 -10.02
N VAL A 5 28.88 -23.80 -8.87
CA VAL A 5 28.16 -24.17 -7.66
C VAL A 5 27.43 -22.97 -7.04
N ASN A 6 26.51 -23.27 -6.15
CA ASN A 6 25.64 -22.35 -5.41
C ASN A 6 24.78 -21.42 -6.27
N ASP A 7 23.96 -20.61 -5.62
CA ASP A 7 23.02 -19.68 -6.26
C ASP A 7 23.69 -18.49 -6.96
N LEU A 8 24.98 -18.27 -6.68
CA LEU A 8 25.79 -17.26 -7.36
C LEU A 8 26.54 -17.81 -8.57
N ARG A 9 26.43 -19.13 -8.87
CA ARG A 9 27.09 -19.78 -10.02
C ARG A 9 28.59 -19.53 -10.04
N LEU A 10 29.23 -19.66 -8.86
CA LEU A 10 30.68 -19.52 -8.70
C LEU A 10 31.41 -20.77 -9.22
N LYS A 11 32.60 -20.57 -9.75
CA LYS A 11 33.44 -21.69 -10.21
C LYS A 11 33.98 -22.47 -9.01
N GLU A 12 33.73 -23.78 -9.01
CA GLU A 12 34.35 -24.70 -8.06
C GLU A 12 35.76 -25.04 -8.52
N ILE A 13 36.72 -24.87 -7.63
CA ILE A 13 38.14 -25.18 -7.90
C ILE A 13 38.49 -26.44 -7.08
N THR A 14 38.72 -27.54 -7.77
CA THR A 14 39.09 -28.81 -7.16
C THR A 14 40.58 -28.82 -6.77
N THR A 15 40.91 -29.48 -5.67
CA THR A 15 42.32 -29.58 -5.22
C THR A 15 43.20 -30.20 -6.31
N GLY A 16 44.24 -29.47 -6.71
CA GLY A 16 45.15 -29.86 -7.77
C GLY A 16 44.80 -29.31 -9.16
N ASP A 17 43.61 -28.73 -9.34
CA ASP A 17 43.24 -28.05 -10.57
C ASP A 17 43.86 -26.64 -10.64
N GLU A 18 44.00 -26.13 -11.86
CA GLU A 18 44.37 -24.74 -12.15
C GLU A 18 45.75 -24.34 -11.59
N ALA A 19 46.74 -25.25 -11.62
CA ALA A 19 48.11 -24.95 -11.25
C ALA A 19 48.62 -23.73 -12.03
N GLY A 20 48.90 -22.65 -11.29
CA GLY A 20 49.35 -21.36 -11.84
C GLY A 20 48.24 -20.37 -12.26
N THR A 21 46.96 -20.78 -12.28
CA THR A 21 45.82 -19.93 -12.66
C THR A 21 44.72 -19.84 -11.60
N TRP A 22 44.79 -20.61 -10.51
CA TRP A 22 43.81 -20.62 -9.41
C TRP A 22 43.52 -19.23 -8.85
N GLY A 23 44.54 -18.35 -8.82
CA GLY A 23 44.37 -16.97 -8.34
C GLY A 23 43.42 -16.16 -9.20
N THR A 24 43.42 -16.35 -10.54
CA THR A 24 42.46 -15.71 -11.45
C THR A 24 41.04 -16.17 -11.15
N SER A 25 40.83 -17.48 -11.05
CA SER A 25 39.47 -18.03 -10.75
C SER A 25 38.96 -17.60 -9.37
N THR A 26 39.87 -17.53 -8.36
CA THR A 26 39.53 -17.03 -7.02
C THR A 26 39.13 -15.55 -7.07
N ASN A 27 39.88 -14.72 -7.79
CA ASN A 27 39.57 -13.30 -7.92
C ASN A 27 38.26 -13.10 -8.65
N THR A 28 38.00 -13.83 -9.73
CA THR A 28 36.69 -13.81 -10.43
C THR A 28 35.55 -14.17 -9.49
N ASN A 29 35.69 -15.23 -8.69
CA ASN A 29 34.65 -15.60 -7.72
C ASN A 29 34.42 -14.48 -6.69
N LEU A 30 35.47 -13.80 -6.20
CA LEU A 30 35.34 -12.68 -5.27
C LEU A 30 34.63 -11.48 -5.92
N GLU A 31 34.93 -11.20 -7.20
CA GLU A 31 34.25 -10.17 -7.98
C GLU A 31 32.75 -10.48 -8.15
N LEU A 32 32.40 -11.74 -8.48
CA LEU A 32 31.01 -12.19 -8.60
C LEU A 32 30.25 -12.14 -7.26
N ILE A 33 30.92 -12.41 -6.13
CA ILE A 33 30.36 -12.21 -4.80
C ILE A 33 30.08 -10.71 -4.58
N GLY A 34 31.04 -9.84 -4.94
CA GLY A 34 30.82 -8.38 -4.88
C GLY A 34 29.64 -7.92 -5.73
N GLU A 35 29.52 -8.45 -6.95
CA GLU A 35 28.40 -8.19 -7.87
C GLU A 35 27.06 -8.57 -7.25
N ALA A 36 27.00 -9.68 -6.49
CA ALA A 36 25.76 -10.13 -5.85
C ALA A 36 25.20 -9.15 -4.80
N PHE A 37 25.96 -8.18 -4.35
CA PHE A 37 25.53 -7.11 -3.45
C PHE A 37 25.40 -5.75 -4.14
N SER A 38 25.55 -5.71 -5.47
CA SER A 38 25.56 -4.48 -6.25
C SER A 38 24.19 -4.12 -6.84
N PHE A 39 24.19 -3.04 -7.62
CA PHE A 39 23.11 -2.60 -8.49
C PHE A 39 23.43 -3.04 -9.93
N GLY A 40 22.47 -3.70 -10.57
CA GLY A 40 22.51 -4.08 -11.98
C GLY A 40 21.40 -3.45 -12.80
N THR A 41 21.66 -3.28 -14.10
CA THR A 41 20.64 -2.85 -15.06
C THR A 41 20.60 -3.84 -16.21
N GLU A 42 19.41 -4.29 -16.58
CA GLU A 42 19.20 -5.19 -17.71
C GLU A 42 18.19 -4.58 -18.69
N GLY A 43 18.56 -4.55 -19.97
CA GLY A 43 17.73 -3.99 -21.03
C GLY A 43 16.83 -5.04 -21.65
N ILE A 44 15.51 -4.80 -21.67
CA ILE A 44 14.56 -5.60 -22.42
C ILE A 44 14.49 -5.07 -23.85
N THR A 45 14.44 -5.97 -24.83
CA THR A 45 14.25 -5.60 -26.24
C THR A 45 12.91 -4.86 -26.39
N THR A 46 12.91 -3.80 -27.21
CA THR A 46 11.71 -2.99 -27.47
C THR A 46 10.53 -3.87 -27.87
N ASN A 47 9.40 -3.69 -27.15
CA ASN A 47 8.13 -4.39 -27.36
C ASN A 47 8.24 -5.93 -27.27
N ALA A 48 9.18 -6.44 -26.47
CA ALA A 48 9.28 -7.87 -26.22
C ALA A 48 8.24 -8.34 -25.21
N ASP A 49 7.45 -9.35 -25.55
CA ASP A 49 6.49 -10.00 -24.64
C ASP A 49 7.18 -10.96 -23.66
N THR A 50 8.41 -11.37 -23.98
CA THR A 50 9.22 -12.28 -23.15
C THR A 50 10.68 -11.85 -23.12
N HIS A 51 11.33 -12.05 -21.98
CA HIS A 51 12.75 -11.81 -21.76
C HIS A 51 13.35 -12.91 -20.89
N THR A 52 14.65 -13.17 -21.00
CA THR A 52 15.34 -14.13 -20.15
C THR A 52 16.51 -13.45 -19.49
N THR A 53 16.49 -13.42 -18.15
CA THR A 53 17.62 -13.02 -17.32
C THR A 53 18.37 -14.27 -16.90
N THR A 54 19.67 -14.32 -17.15
CA THR A 54 20.50 -15.50 -16.84
C THR A 54 21.58 -15.13 -15.83
N ILE A 55 21.65 -15.88 -14.74
CA ILE A 55 22.78 -15.82 -13.82
C ILE A 55 23.87 -16.74 -14.41
N ALA A 56 24.88 -16.10 -14.99
CA ALA A 56 25.88 -16.78 -15.80
C ALA A 56 26.88 -17.60 -14.98
N ASP A 57 27.32 -18.74 -15.51
CA ASP A 57 28.34 -19.60 -14.90
C ASP A 57 29.70 -18.91 -14.89
N GLY A 58 30.17 -18.48 -13.72
CA GLY A 58 31.49 -17.91 -13.52
C GLY A 58 31.80 -16.63 -14.30
N SER A 59 30.77 -15.93 -14.76
CA SER A 59 30.88 -14.69 -15.54
C SER A 59 29.95 -13.63 -14.96
N THR A 60 30.30 -12.35 -15.14
CA THR A 60 29.48 -11.21 -14.74
C THR A 60 28.16 -11.18 -15.50
N ASP A 61 27.10 -10.81 -14.82
CA ASP A 61 25.76 -10.60 -15.38
C ASP A 61 24.91 -9.69 -14.47
N PRO A 62 23.95 -8.90 -15.03
CA PRO A 62 23.13 -8.03 -14.20
C PRO A 62 22.16 -8.78 -13.30
N GLY A 63 21.72 -10.00 -13.64
CA GLY A 63 20.79 -10.82 -12.88
C GLY A 63 21.32 -11.27 -11.52
N ARG A 64 22.66 -11.29 -11.37
CA ARG A 64 23.34 -11.60 -10.09
C ARG A 64 23.17 -10.50 -9.06
N SER A 65 23.04 -9.24 -9.46
CA SER A 65 22.95 -8.09 -8.56
C SER A 65 21.82 -8.21 -7.54
N LEU A 66 21.97 -7.61 -6.38
CA LEU A 66 20.93 -7.57 -5.35
C LEU A 66 19.77 -6.66 -5.78
N TYR A 67 20.12 -5.48 -6.30
CA TYR A 67 19.15 -4.57 -6.90
C TYR A 67 19.24 -4.69 -8.41
N LEU A 68 18.15 -5.09 -9.06
CA LEU A 68 18.09 -5.29 -10.51
C LEU A 68 17.01 -4.38 -11.11
N LYS A 69 17.46 -3.47 -11.98
CA LYS A 69 16.58 -2.58 -12.73
C LYS A 69 16.40 -3.07 -14.15
N TYR A 70 15.17 -3.36 -14.54
CA TYR A 70 14.83 -3.58 -15.95
C TYR A 70 14.52 -2.28 -16.65
N THR A 71 15.05 -2.12 -17.88
CA THR A 71 14.86 -0.95 -18.73
C THR A 71 14.41 -1.37 -20.13
N GLY A 72 13.93 -0.44 -20.93
CA GLY A 72 13.44 -0.66 -22.29
C GLY A 72 12.07 -0.03 -22.49
N THR A 73 11.52 -0.17 -23.70
CA THR A 73 10.18 0.33 -24.05
C THR A 73 9.27 -0.85 -24.35
N LEU A 74 8.11 -0.91 -23.69
CA LEU A 74 7.15 -2.00 -23.81
C LEU A 74 5.78 -1.45 -24.29
N ASP A 75 5.08 -2.21 -25.13
CA ASP A 75 3.70 -1.96 -25.57
C ASP A 75 2.70 -2.95 -24.96
N SER A 76 3.20 -4.02 -24.33
CA SER A 76 2.45 -5.04 -23.59
C SER A 76 3.22 -5.51 -22.37
N ALA A 77 2.59 -6.30 -21.48
CA ALA A 77 3.26 -6.89 -20.35
C ALA A 77 4.35 -7.89 -20.81
N CYS A 78 5.56 -7.78 -20.25
CA CYS A 78 6.69 -8.65 -20.57
C CYS A 78 6.92 -9.70 -19.47
N THR A 79 6.93 -10.98 -19.83
CA THR A 79 7.31 -12.06 -18.90
C THR A 79 8.83 -12.25 -18.92
N ILE A 80 9.45 -12.06 -17.76
CA ILE A 80 10.89 -12.21 -17.55
C ILE A 80 11.15 -13.53 -16.82
N THR A 81 11.83 -14.46 -17.48
CA THR A 81 12.20 -15.74 -16.88
C THR A 81 13.63 -15.69 -16.37
N ILE A 82 13.80 -15.91 -15.06
CA ILE A 82 15.11 -15.97 -14.40
C ILE A 82 15.67 -17.40 -14.53
N GLY A 83 16.85 -17.51 -15.09
CA GLY A 83 17.58 -18.77 -15.24
C GLY A 83 18.96 -18.75 -14.56
N PRO A 84 19.48 -19.92 -14.18
CA PRO A 84 18.81 -21.22 -14.17
C PRO A 84 17.70 -21.31 -13.10
N ASN A 85 16.71 -22.16 -13.35
CA ASN A 85 15.55 -22.33 -12.48
C ASN A 85 15.87 -23.05 -11.13
N THR A 86 17.14 -23.34 -10.89
CA THR A 86 17.67 -23.91 -9.63
C THR A 86 18.28 -22.87 -8.71
N VAL A 87 18.31 -21.59 -9.13
CA VAL A 87 18.85 -20.51 -8.30
C VAL A 87 17.80 -20.04 -7.31
N SER A 88 18.16 -20.03 -6.03
CA SER A 88 17.38 -19.47 -4.93
C SER A 88 18.03 -18.19 -4.44
N LYS A 89 17.37 -17.06 -4.62
CA LYS A 89 17.97 -15.75 -4.36
C LYS A 89 16.91 -14.68 -4.06
N LEU A 90 17.31 -13.66 -3.31
CA LEU A 90 16.53 -12.44 -3.04
C LEU A 90 16.98 -11.32 -3.99
N TRP A 91 16.01 -10.55 -4.49
CA TRP A 91 16.24 -9.34 -5.27
C TRP A 91 15.32 -8.20 -4.85
N PHE A 92 15.81 -6.98 -5.02
CA PHE A 92 14.99 -5.79 -5.22
C PHE A 92 14.87 -5.60 -6.74
N ILE A 93 13.69 -5.80 -7.31
CA ILE A 93 13.47 -5.67 -8.75
C ILE A 93 12.67 -4.41 -9.04
N GLU A 94 13.25 -3.53 -9.86
CA GLU A 94 12.62 -2.30 -10.35
C GLU A 94 12.14 -2.49 -11.79
N ASN A 95 10.86 -2.16 -12.03
CA ASN A 95 10.34 -2.00 -13.38
C ASN A 95 10.58 -0.57 -13.86
N GLY A 96 11.77 -0.29 -14.37
CA GLY A 96 12.16 0.99 -14.96
C GLY A 96 11.88 1.07 -16.47
N THR A 97 10.98 0.24 -17.01
CA THR A 97 10.58 0.29 -18.41
C THR A 97 9.66 1.48 -18.70
N THR A 98 9.62 1.91 -19.95
CA THR A 98 8.66 2.91 -20.44
C THR A 98 7.51 2.24 -21.18
N GLY A 99 6.37 2.98 -21.38
CA GLY A 99 5.17 2.45 -22.01
C GLY A 99 4.08 2.04 -21.01
N SER A 100 4.30 2.26 -19.70
CA SER A 100 3.32 1.98 -18.61
C SER A 100 2.86 0.52 -18.56
N GLN A 101 3.75 -0.42 -18.90
CA GLN A 101 3.47 -1.84 -18.93
C GLN A 101 4.06 -2.57 -17.71
N ASN A 102 3.42 -3.65 -17.31
CA ASN A 102 3.90 -4.50 -16.24
C ASN A 102 5.05 -5.39 -16.72
N ILE A 103 5.97 -5.73 -15.81
CA ILE A 103 6.83 -6.89 -15.97
C ILE A 103 6.35 -8.01 -15.05
N ILE A 104 6.49 -9.27 -15.52
CA ILE A 104 6.08 -10.46 -14.78
C ILE A 104 7.32 -11.32 -14.57
N ILE A 105 7.75 -11.43 -13.31
CA ILE A 105 8.95 -12.20 -12.97
C ILE A 105 8.57 -13.65 -12.73
N SER A 106 9.21 -14.55 -13.43
CA SER A 106 8.99 -16.00 -13.44
C SER A 106 10.31 -16.75 -13.34
N GLN A 107 10.29 -18.00 -12.86
CA GLN A 107 11.48 -18.86 -12.86
C GLN A 107 11.19 -20.27 -13.40
N GLY A 108 10.01 -20.80 -13.16
CA GLY A 108 9.55 -22.12 -13.60
C GLY A 108 8.05 -22.10 -13.85
N SER A 109 7.39 -23.22 -13.54
CA SER A 109 5.92 -23.32 -13.64
C SER A 109 5.18 -22.90 -12.35
N GLY A 110 5.91 -22.48 -11.32
CA GLY A 110 5.33 -22.02 -10.05
C GLY A 110 4.76 -20.61 -10.14
N ALA A 111 4.53 -20.01 -8.98
CA ALA A 111 3.97 -18.66 -8.88
C ALA A 111 4.89 -17.60 -9.52
N ASN A 112 4.30 -16.55 -10.08
CA ASN A 112 4.96 -15.42 -10.67
C ASN A 112 4.58 -14.13 -9.94
N ILE A 113 5.43 -13.11 -10.03
CA ILE A 113 5.18 -11.79 -9.44
C ILE A 113 5.06 -10.74 -10.55
N THR A 114 3.98 -9.97 -10.49
CA THR A 114 3.79 -8.79 -11.37
C THR A 114 4.31 -7.55 -10.67
N ILE A 115 5.12 -6.76 -11.39
CA ILE A 115 5.66 -5.47 -10.96
C ILE A 115 5.16 -4.39 -11.92
N PRO A 116 4.29 -3.47 -11.48
CA PRO A 116 3.82 -2.35 -12.29
C PRO A 116 4.97 -1.44 -12.75
N ALA A 117 4.74 -0.68 -13.82
CA ALA A 117 5.72 0.29 -14.31
C ALA A 117 6.03 1.36 -13.25
N GLY A 118 7.29 1.58 -12.96
CA GLY A 118 7.78 2.51 -11.95
C GLY A 118 7.90 1.95 -10.54
N ASP A 119 7.37 0.74 -10.29
CA ASP A 119 7.41 0.11 -8.96
C ASP A 119 8.69 -0.71 -8.75
N VAL A 120 9.00 -0.89 -7.46
CA VAL A 120 10.04 -1.81 -6.96
C VAL A 120 9.39 -2.83 -6.04
N LYS A 121 9.71 -4.12 -6.25
CA LYS A 121 9.33 -5.19 -5.32
C LYS A 121 10.54 -5.96 -4.82
N VAL A 122 10.46 -6.39 -3.56
CA VAL A 122 11.42 -7.35 -3.00
C VAL A 122 10.85 -8.74 -3.23
N VAL A 123 11.55 -9.55 -4.01
CA VAL A 123 11.11 -10.88 -4.39
C VAL A 123 12.20 -11.91 -4.11
N TYR A 124 11.80 -13.17 -3.91
CA TYR A 124 12.74 -14.28 -3.89
C TYR A 124 12.28 -15.40 -4.83
N SER A 125 13.24 -16.12 -5.37
CA SER A 125 13.02 -17.38 -6.07
C SER A 125 13.34 -18.55 -5.14
N ASP A 126 12.62 -19.68 -5.28
CA ASP A 126 12.85 -20.87 -4.47
C ASP A 126 13.82 -21.88 -5.09
N GLY A 127 14.15 -21.71 -6.39
CA GLY A 127 15.07 -22.59 -7.08
C GLY A 127 14.62 -24.03 -7.24
N ALA A 128 13.31 -24.29 -7.19
CA ALA A 128 12.72 -25.64 -7.17
C ALA A 128 12.75 -26.37 -8.54
N GLY A 129 13.58 -25.94 -9.48
CA GLY A 129 13.71 -26.53 -10.81
C GLY A 129 12.50 -26.21 -11.70
N SER A 130 11.91 -27.23 -12.35
CA SER A 130 10.77 -27.01 -13.24
C SER A 130 9.54 -26.41 -12.54
N GLY A 131 9.39 -26.64 -11.25
CA GLY A 131 8.32 -26.08 -10.42
C GLY A 131 8.66 -24.76 -9.74
N ALA A 132 9.83 -24.17 -10.02
CA ALA A 132 10.32 -22.98 -9.34
C ALA A 132 9.33 -21.81 -9.38
N ALA A 133 9.23 -21.12 -8.26
CA ALA A 133 8.35 -19.99 -8.05
C ALA A 133 9.14 -18.72 -7.72
N VAL A 134 8.56 -17.58 -8.05
CA VAL A 134 8.98 -16.27 -7.57
C VAL A 134 7.88 -15.70 -6.69
N VAL A 135 8.23 -15.25 -5.49
CA VAL A 135 7.29 -14.83 -4.45
C VAL A 135 7.67 -13.43 -3.94
N ASP A 136 6.67 -12.62 -3.65
CA ASP A 136 6.85 -11.33 -2.97
C ASP A 136 7.31 -11.57 -1.53
N ALA A 137 8.49 -11.07 -1.19
CA ALA A 137 9.06 -11.26 0.15
C ALA A 137 8.28 -10.53 1.25
N PHE A 138 7.45 -9.56 0.87
CA PHE A 138 6.66 -8.76 1.80
C PHE A 138 5.16 -9.04 1.74
N ALA A 139 4.71 -10.07 0.99
CA ALA A 139 3.30 -10.45 0.88
C ALA A 139 2.60 -10.67 2.24
N SER A 140 3.35 -11.04 3.27
CA SER A 140 2.85 -11.24 4.64
C SER A 140 3.77 -10.57 5.64
N LEU A 141 4.15 -9.31 5.37
CA LEU A 141 5.03 -8.55 6.24
C LEU A 141 4.40 -8.33 7.60
N SER A 142 5.02 -8.87 8.66
CA SER A 142 4.67 -8.61 10.05
C SER A 142 5.74 -7.74 10.69
N VAL A 143 5.34 -6.58 11.20
CA VAL A 143 6.22 -5.63 11.88
C VAL A 143 5.63 -5.26 13.23
N VAL A 144 6.47 -4.99 14.22
CA VAL A 144 6.03 -4.53 15.54
C VAL A 144 5.60 -3.07 15.45
N ASP A 145 6.44 -2.24 14.83
CA ASP A 145 6.18 -0.82 14.62
C ASP A 145 6.49 -0.45 13.16
N LEU A 146 5.54 0.20 12.48
CA LEU A 146 5.74 0.77 11.15
C LEU A 146 5.66 2.30 11.24
N LYS A 147 6.76 2.98 10.93
CA LYS A 147 6.80 4.44 10.83
C LYS A 147 6.92 4.85 9.36
N VAL A 148 5.86 5.46 8.84
CA VAL A 148 5.87 6.10 7.52
C VAL A 148 6.15 7.59 7.73
N GLN A 149 7.17 8.14 7.06
CA GLN A 149 7.60 9.54 7.26
C GLN A 149 6.84 10.53 6.39
N ASP A 150 6.18 10.05 5.35
CA ASP A 150 5.40 10.84 4.40
C ASP A 150 4.02 10.19 4.25
N ASP A 151 3.56 9.87 3.06
CA ASP A 151 2.23 9.33 2.81
C ASP A 151 2.17 7.80 2.93
N LEU A 152 1.09 7.28 3.51
CA LEU A 152 0.71 5.87 3.45
C LEU A 152 -0.48 5.71 2.51
N THR A 153 -0.28 5.01 1.38
CA THR A 153 -1.36 4.64 0.47
C THR A 153 -1.79 3.20 0.71
N VAL A 154 -3.05 3.00 1.08
CA VAL A 154 -3.70 1.69 1.17
C VAL A 154 -4.68 1.59 0.00
N THR A 155 -4.44 0.66 -0.93
CA THR A 155 -5.22 0.52 -2.18
C THR A 155 -6.48 -0.31 -2.03
N ASP A 156 -6.65 -0.99 -0.89
CA ASP A 156 -7.80 -1.82 -0.56
C ASP A 156 -8.25 -1.46 0.87
N ASP A 157 -8.57 -2.41 1.71
CA ASP A 157 -9.09 -2.17 3.05
C ASP A 157 -8.00 -1.93 4.10
N MET A 158 -8.23 -1.01 5.02
CA MET A 158 -7.42 -0.80 6.22
C MET A 158 -8.19 -1.27 7.46
N THR A 159 -7.67 -2.29 8.16
CA THR A 159 -8.23 -2.75 9.43
C THR A 159 -7.36 -2.29 10.59
N VAL A 160 -7.95 -1.54 11.54
CA VAL A 160 -7.30 -1.12 12.79
C VAL A 160 -7.92 -1.89 13.95
N GLY A 161 -7.18 -2.84 14.53
CA GLY A 161 -7.66 -3.66 15.64
C GLY A 161 -7.72 -2.95 17.01
N GLY A 162 -7.18 -1.73 17.10
CA GLY A 162 -7.17 -0.88 18.29
C GLY A 162 -7.74 0.50 18.00
N THR A 163 -7.12 1.52 18.54
CA THR A 163 -7.54 2.92 18.35
C THR A 163 -6.84 3.54 17.15
N LEU A 164 -7.58 4.20 16.27
CA LEU A 164 -7.01 5.09 15.24
C LEU A 164 -6.92 6.51 15.81
N GLY A 165 -5.69 6.98 16.07
CA GLY A 165 -5.42 8.36 16.46
C GLY A 165 -5.13 9.23 15.25
N VAL A 166 -5.94 10.26 15.00
CA VAL A 166 -5.72 11.24 13.92
C VAL A 166 -5.62 12.62 14.53
N THR A 167 -4.46 13.28 14.38
CA THR A 167 -4.25 14.65 14.90
C THR A 167 -4.70 15.73 13.92
N GLY A 168 -4.92 15.36 12.66
CA GLY A 168 -5.39 16.24 11.60
C GLY A 168 -6.88 16.05 11.27
N VAL A 169 -7.26 16.49 10.08
CA VAL A 169 -8.62 16.34 9.55
C VAL A 169 -8.78 14.94 8.95
N VAL A 170 -9.90 14.28 9.24
CA VAL A 170 -10.34 13.06 8.52
C VAL A 170 -11.26 13.50 7.38
N THR A 171 -10.85 13.24 6.13
CA THR A 171 -11.69 13.46 4.95
C THR A 171 -12.24 12.13 4.47
N ALA A 172 -13.55 11.93 4.54
CA ALA A 172 -14.26 10.74 4.06
C ALA A 172 -15.23 11.14 2.94
N ASN A 173 -14.81 10.97 1.68
CA ASN A 173 -15.59 11.44 0.52
C ASN A 173 -16.90 10.65 0.30
N ALA A 174 -16.95 9.39 0.71
CA ALA A 174 -18.13 8.53 0.59
C ALA A 174 -18.97 8.46 1.88
N GLY A 175 -18.57 9.17 2.94
CA GLY A 175 -19.24 9.14 4.24
C GLY A 175 -18.56 8.23 5.27
N VAL A 176 -19.10 8.23 6.48
CA VAL A 176 -18.60 7.44 7.62
C VAL A 176 -19.77 6.61 8.16
N VAL A 177 -19.60 5.29 8.19
CA VAL A 177 -20.58 4.38 8.82
C VAL A 177 -20.02 4.00 10.20
N VAL A 178 -20.80 4.23 11.24
CA VAL A 178 -20.45 3.91 12.64
C VAL A 178 -21.63 3.29 13.37
N ASP A 179 -21.41 2.21 14.12
CA ASP A 179 -22.45 1.57 14.92
C ASP A 179 -22.88 2.46 16.10
N THR A 180 -21.91 3.07 16.77
CA THR A 180 -22.13 4.02 17.87
C THR A 180 -21.19 5.19 17.70
N MET A 181 -21.76 6.39 17.55
CA MET A 181 -20.98 7.62 17.34
C MET A 181 -21.01 8.47 18.61
N THR A 182 -19.83 8.77 19.17
CA THR A 182 -19.65 9.79 20.19
C THR A 182 -18.84 10.93 19.60
N LEU A 183 -19.41 12.15 19.56
CA LEU A 183 -18.71 13.37 19.16
C LEU A 183 -18.40 14.15 20.44
N ASP A 184 -17.13 14.12 20.84
CA ASP A 184 -16.62 14.87 21.99
C ASP A 184 -16.05 16.22 21.53
N GLY A 185 -16.93 17.05 21.06
CA GLY A 185 -16.62 18.40 20.59
C GLY A 185 -17.79 19.34 20.79
N SER A 186 -17.53 20.64 20.78
CA SER A 186 -18.56 21.65 21.08
C SER A 186 -19.46 21.99 19.89
N THR A 187 -19.13 21.55 18.66
CA THR A 187 -19.88 21.96 17.48
C THR A 187 -19.89 20.85 16.42
N LEU A 188 -21.10 20.51 15.95
CA LEU A 188 -21.32 19.77 14.72
C LEU A 188 -21.85 20.77 13.67
N ALA A 189 -21.05 21.06 12.63
CA ALA A 189 -21.36 22.03 11.60
C ALA A 189 -21.53 21.36 10.23
N ALA A 190 -22.55 21.79 9.48
CA ALA A 190 -22.75 21.41 8.10
C ALA A 190 -22.84 22.67 7.22
N THR A 191 -22.34 22.60 5.96
CA THR A 191 -22.44 23.69 4.98
C THR A 191 -23.75 23.66 4.20
N GLY A 192 -24.50 22.57 4.28
CA GLY A 192 -25.85 22.39 3.73
C GLY A 192 -26.84 22.03 4.84
N ASP A 193 -27.94 21.40 4.48
CA ASP A 193 -28.91 20.91 5.45
C ASP A 193 -28.30 19.86 6.39
N PHE A 194 -28.58 19.94 7.66
CA PHE A 194 -28.24 18.93 8.65
C PHE A 194 -29.50 18.11 8.96
N ILE A 195 -29.55 16.87 8.51
CA ILE A 195 -30.69 15.98 8.67
C ILE A 195 -30.38 14.96 9.76
N LEU A 196 -31.24 14.84 10.78
CA LEU A 196 -31.28 13.75 11.72
C LEU A 196 -32.46 12.86 11.33
N ASP A 197 -32.16 11.71 10.74
CA ASP A 197 -33.13 10.70 10.33
C ASP A 197 -32.94 9.45 11.18
N SER A 198 -33.93 9.09 11.97
CA SER A 198 -33.88 7.97 12.91
C SER A 198 -35.14 7.13 12.78
N GLU A 199 -35.00 5.81 12.64
CA GLU A 199 -36.12 4.85 12.71
C GLU A 199 -36.70 4.71 14.12
N GLY A 200 -35.96 5.15 15.15
CA GLY A 200 -36.42 5.21 16.55
C GLY A 200 -36.61 6.64 17.02
N ASP A 201 -36.50 6.86 18.30
CA ASP A 201 -36.65 8.18 18.90
C ASP A 201 -35.38 9.03 18.71
N ILE A 202 -35.54 10.34 18.56
CA ILE A 202 -34.47 11.34 18.70
C ILE A 202 -34.58 11.94 20.10
N ILE A 203 -33.63 11.63 20.96
CA ILE A 203 -33.54 12.15 22.32
C ILE A 203 -32.52 13.28 22.32
N LEU A 204 -32.97 14.50 22.65
CA LEU A 204 -32.12 15.65 22.87
C LEU A 204 -32.05 15.93 24.39
N ASP A 205 -30.88 15.71 25.00
CA ASP A 205 -30.66 15.91 26.39
C ASP A 205 -29.67 17.05 26.62
N ALA A 206 -30.13 18.12 27.26
CA ALA A 206 -29.32 19.30 27.56
C ALA A 206 -29.32 19.58 29.06
N ASN A 207 -28.20 19.32 29.72
CA ASN A 207 -28.06 19.58 31.17
C ASN A 207 -28.23 21.06 31.54
N GLY A 208 -28.14 21.99 30.59
CA GLY A 208 -28.42 23.41 30.76
C GLY A 208 -29.90 23.77 30.74
N ALA A 209 -30.78 22.76 30.58
CA ALA A 209 -32.24 22.88 30.50
C ALA A 209 -32.81 23.59 29.24
N ASP A 210 -31.95 24.09 28.34
CA ASP A 210 -32.39 24.91 27.23
C ASP A 210 -32.03 24.26 25.86
N PHE A 211 -33.03 24.23 24.94
CA PHE A 211 -32.83 24.05 23.52
C PHE A 211 -33.02 25.38 22.82
N LEU A 212 -31.95 25.96 22.24
CA LEU A 212 -31.92 27.28 21.70
C LEU A 212 -31.87 27.24 20.14
N PHE A 213 -32.85 27.86 19.49
CA PHE A 213 -32.90 27.98 18.02
C PHE A 213 -32.48 29.36 17.60
N LYS A 214 -31.41 29.44 16.77
CA LYS A 214 -30.80 30.69 16.34
C LYS A 214 -30.78 30.79 14.82
N ASP A 215 -30.94 32.01 14.30
CA ASP A 215 -30.69 32.37 12.93
C ASP A 215 -29.58 33.41 12.90
N ALA A 216 -28.52 33.13 12.12
CA ALA A 216 -27.31 33.96 12.07
C ALA A 216 -26.79 34.41 13.46
N GLY A 217 -26.84 33.51 14.45
CA GLY A 217 -26.42 33.78 15.85
C GLY A 217 -27.49 34.44 16.73
N THR A 218 -28.59 34.91 16.17
CA THR A 218 -29.69 35.58 16.92
C THR A 218 -30.71 34.55 17.39
N LEU A 219 -30.99 34.53 18.71
CA LEU A 219 -32.00 33.64 19.27
C LEU A 219 -33.40 34.08 18.85
N PHE A 220 -34.18 33.18 18.27
CA PHE A 220 -35.58 33.46 17.89
C PHE A 220 -36.60 32.55 18.63
N PHE A 221 -36.20 31.36 19.04
CA PHE A 221 -37.07 30.40 19.72
C PHE A 221 -36.27 29.60 20.74
N SER A 222 -36.88 29.24 21.85
CA SER A 222 -36.34 28.29 22.84
C SER A 222 -37.37 27.33 23.36
N ALA A 223 -36.92 26.11 23.73
CA ALA A 223 -37.64 25.18 24.58
C ALA A 223 -36.83 24.99 25.87
N THR A 224 -37.40 25.34 27.00
CA THR A 224 -36.70 25.48 28.29
C THR A 224 -37.42 24.73 29.37
N ASN A 225 -36.71 24.06 30.29
CA ASN A 225 -37.24 23.57 31.55
C ASN A 225 -36.97 24.61 32.66
N SER A 226 -38.00 25.14 33.28
CA SER A 226 -37.87 26.08 34.39
C SER A 226 -38.65 25.58 35.58
N SER A 227 -37.99 25.14 36.65
CA SER A 227 -38.59 24.63 37.86
C SER A 227 -39.60 23.49 37.69
N GLY A 228 -39.40 22.68 36.64
CA GLY A 228 -40.29 21.59 36.23
C GLY A 228 -41.35 21.92 35.17
N ASP A 229 -41.49 23.20 34.85
CA ASP A 229 -42.38 23.66 33.78
C ASP A 229 -41.66 23.61 32.44
N THR A 230 -42.36 23.19 31.38
CA THR A 230 -41.88 23.28 29.99
C THR A 230 -42.31 24.62 29.41
N ILE A 231 -41.37 25.46 29.02
CA ILE A 231 -41.61 26.78 28.43
C ILE A 231 -41.19 26.76 26.97
N LEU A 232 -42.10 27.07 26.06
CA LEU A 232 -41.82 27.38 24.63
C LEU A 232 -41.91 28.90 24.47
N ALA A 233 -40.81 29.54 24.10
CA ALA A 233 -40.77 30.99 24.05
C ALA A 233 -40.25 31.53 22.72
N ASN A 234 -40.95 32.56 22.19
CA ASN A 234 -40.40 33.41 21.14
C ASN A 234 -39.48 34.44 21.84
N ALA A 235 -38.21 34.49 21.41
CA ALA A 235 -37.23 35.41 21.96
C ALA A 235 -37.17 36.78 21.26
N VAL A 236 -37.96 36.97 20.20
CA VAL A 236 -38.04 38.23 19.46
C VAL A 236 -39.14 39.09 20.00
N GLN A 237 -38.82 40.34 20.39
CA GLN A 237 -39.77 41.27 20.96
C GLN A 237 -40.96 41.51 20.02
N ASP A 238 -42.19 41.56 20.57
CA ASP A 238 -43.47 41.83 19.89
C ASP A 238 -43.78 40.79 18.77
N LYS A 239 -43.34 39.54 18.98
CA LYS A 239 -43.64 38.41 18.08
C LYS A 239 -44.25 37.26 18.84
N ASP A 240 -45.16 36.53 18.17
CA ASP A 240 -45.95 35.43 18.74
C ASP A 240 -45.44 34.07 18.29
N ILE A 241 -45.82 33.02 19.02
CA ILE A 241 -45.71 31.62 18.61
C ILE A 241 -47.07 31.22 17.96
N PHE A 242 -47.01 30.80 16.70
CA PHE A 242 -48.17 30.27 15.99
C PHE A 242 -48.10 28.75 15.89
N ILE A 243 -49.05 28.03 16.48
CA ILE A 243 -49.21 26.59 16.29
C ILE A 243 -50.34 26.41 15.27
N ARG A 244 -50.00 25.87 14.08
CA ARG A 244 -50.95 25.67 12.98
C ARG A 244 -51.00 24.20 12.59
N GLY A 245 -52.22 23.66 12.47
CA GLY A 245 -52.46 22.40 11.79
C GLY A 245 -52.49 22.60 10.28
N ASN A 246 -52.15 21.57 9.52
CA ASN A 246 -52.46 21.47 8.08
C ASN A 246 -53.79 20.69 7.97
N ASP A 247 -54.88 21.39 7.68
CA ASP A 247 -56.23 20.83 7.59
C ASP A 247 -56.65 20.49 6.14
N GLY A 248 -55.67 20.37 5.24
CA GLY A 248 -55.84 19.82 3.90
C GLY A 248 -56.61 20.75 2.94
N GLY A 249 -56.56 22.06 3.19
CA GLY A 249 -57.09 23.07 2.30
C GLY A 249 -56.15 23.43 1.14
#